data_f8841b62e950160e670cbdc57b42f313
#
_entry.id   f8841b62e950160e670cbdc57b42f313
#
_cell.length_a   1.000
_cell.length_b   1.000
_cell.length_c   1.000
_cell.angle_alpha   90.00
_cell.angle_beta   90.00
_cell.angle_gamma   90.00
#
_symmetry.space_group_name_H-M   'P 1'
#
loop_
_entity.id
_entity.type
_entity.pdbx_description
1 polymer ?
#
loop_
_entity_poly.entity_id
_entity_poly.type
_entity_poly.pdbx_seq_one_letter_code
_entity_poly.pdbx_strand_id
1 'polypeptide(L)'
;MMKDEGPFVIEWVAHHLAIGFTDLVVYTNDCSDGTDDMLIRLEELGLCHHRRNVIPEGIRPQPSALNYAQDEPVVGLSDWVMVFDADEFLSIRHGDGSLDAMISAAVAQGANGIVVTWRIFGSGGVVDWSRAPVTEQYLLAAPQSWNKGWGVKTLFKFDPDHWKLGIHRPKMKSKWIKTEFPDSVKWLNGSGREMEDYFKFRGWRSITRTVGYDWVQLNHYAVKSVDSYAIRKMRGNVNNKKDKYNSDYWSLQDRNEVRDDTMLRYKPQRDAMIARLLEDPVLNRLHHAAVARAEARLDELRQTEAYHLLKADLARASQVPLSQIVAKPPVARDKEKIAALMSDVEKLRGQKQKEERKEKNKAPKEPVPEALYLEGPLDAAADLPMEYVANHTVKLPLDYRVFTATALDQIGKSKFERVLARKLPQIVPKGARVLEIGCAAGFLGVHLANSRVDISVRLQEDDPALRQVLARVCSASGRSVNDRFDLLDSPLDPDPVAAAVAMVAGFAPTVLMLSDPRLGPDRLAALLPQLPLPAPQQIFLTGRLLSRWHRDLSGVAALLGALGYRPDFDLDPVQALAFSAAPDEDDSEE
;
A
#
# COMPACT_ATOMS: atom_id res chain seq x y z
N MET A 1 11.61 -7.14 7.32
CA MET A 1 12.18 -7.13 8.67
C MET A 1 13.66 -7.45 8.62
N MET A 2 14.49 -6.71 9.38
CA MET A 2 15.94 -6.82 9.37
C MET A 2 16.50 -7.10 10.78
N LYS A 3 17.62 -7.84 10.84
CA LYS A 3 18.43 -8.06 12.03
C LYS A 3 19.88 -8.22 11.60
N ASP A 4 20.77 -7.35 12.05
CA ASP A 4 22.20 -7.35 11.71
C ASP A 4 22.45 -7.51 10.19
N GLU A 5 21.90 -6.63 9.38
CA GLU A 5 22.10 -6.55 7.92
C GLU A 5 22.88 -5.28 7.52
N GLY A 6 23.59 -4.67 8.46
CA GLY A 6 24.23 -3.36 8.32
C GLY A 6 25.01 -3.15 7.01
N PRO A 7 25.91 -4.04 6.59
CA PRO A 7 26.65 -3.88 5.34
C PRO A 7 25.78 -3.86 4.07
N PHE A 8 24.55 -4.38 4.14
CA PHE A 8 23.66 -4.58 2.99
C PHE A 8 22.49 -3.59 2.92
N VAL A 9 22.22 -2.84 3.99
CA VAL A 9 21.07 -1.91 4.10
C VAL A 9 21.06 -0.89 2.96
N ILE A 10 22.19 -0.25 2.72
CA ILE A 10 22.29 0.85 1.74
C ILE A 10 22.01 0.35 0.32
N GLU A 11 22.57 -0.79 -0.07
CA GLU A 11 22.30 -1.38 -1.39
C GLU A 11 20.82 -1.76 -1.54
N TRP A 12 20.26 -2.39 -0.50
CA TRP A 12 18.86 -2.84 -0.52
C TRP A 12 17.88 -1.67 -0.63
N VAL A 13 18.09 -0.62 0.15
CA VAL A 13 17.27 0.61 0.12
C VAL A 13 17.43 1.31 -1.24
N ALA A 14 18.68 1.51 -1.68
CA ALA A 14 18.98 2.17 -2.94
C ALA A 14 18.34 1.46 -4.14
N HIS A 15 18.41 0.13 -4.18
CA HIS A 15 17.82 -0.65 -5.25
C HIS A 15 16.30 -0.47 -5.31
N HIS A 16 15.60 -0.66 -4.17
CA HIS A 16 14.14 -0.61 -4.17
C HIS A 16 13.58 0.77 -4.44
N LEU A 17 14.24 1.84 -3.96
CA LEU A 17 13.90 3.21 -4.32
C LEU A 17 14.16 3.48 -5.82
N ALA A 18 15.29 3.00 -6.36
CA ALA A 18 15.66 3.23 -7.75
C ALA A 18 14.71 2.56 -8.75
N ILE A 19 14.09 1.44 -8.41
CA ILE A 19 13.11 0.76 -9.28
C ILE A 19 11.68 1.29 -9.13
N GLY A 20 11.42 2.22 -8.18
CA GLY A 20 10.15 2.94 -8.08
C GLY A 20 9.29 2.63 -6.85
N PHE A 21 9.81 1.94 -5.80
CA PHE A 21 9.11 1.91 -4.52
C PHE A 21 9.14 3.31 -3.90
N THR A 22 7.99 3.82 -3.49
CA THR A 22 7.86 5.15 -2.88
C THR A 22 8.13 5.12 -1.39
N ASP A 23 7.76 4.03 -0.73
CA ASP A 23 7.84 3.88 0.71
C ASP A 23 8.44 2.52 1.09
N LEU A 24 9.39 2.54 1.99
CA LEU A 24 10.03 1.36 2.55
C LEU A 24 9.78 1.32 4.06
N VAL A 25 8.96 0.37 4.53
CA VAL A 25 8.69 0.20 5.96
C VAL A 25 9.53 -0.95 6.51
N VAL A 26 10.47 -0.65 7.38
CA VAL A 26 11.43 -1.62 7.90
C VAL A 26 11.31 -1.79 9.40
N TYR A 27 11.05 -3.01 9.84
CA TYR A 27 11.05 -3.40 11.25
C TYR A 27 12.38 -4.05 11.61
N THR A 28 12.97 -3.65 12.75
CA THR A 28 14.18 -4.27 13.29
C THR A 28 13.94 -4.87 14.66
N ASN A 29 14.72 -5.89 15.01
CA ASN A 29 14.81 -6.39 16.37
C ASN A 29 16.22 -6.85 16.69
N ASP A 30 16.67 -6.55 17.90
CA ASP A 30 17.96 -7.01 18.47
C ASP A 30 19.16 -6.78 17.53
N CYS A 31 19.25 -5.60 16.89
CA CYS A 31 20.39 -5.24 16.06
C CYS A 31 21.60 -4.87 16.92
N SER A 32 22.78 -5.34 16.53
CA SER A 32 24.05 -5.09 17.21
C SER A 32 25.13 -4.52 16.31
N ASP A 33 24.83 -4.40 15.00
CA ASP A 33 25.81 -3.99 13.97
C ASP A 33 25.60 -2.56 13.45
N GLY A 34 24.55 -1.85 13.91
CA GLY A 34 24.20 -0.51 13.46
C GLY A 34 23.15 -0.47 12.33
N THR A 35 22.52 -1.62 12.03
CA THR A 35 21.39 -1.70 11.09
C THR A 35 20.28 -0.72 11.45
N ASP A 36 19.86 -0.70 12.72
CA ASP A 36 18.78 0.18 13.19
C ASP A 36 19.20 1.66 13.20
N ASP A 37 20.44 1.99 13.55
CA ASP A 37 20.94 3.38 13.51
C ASP A 37 20.87 3.95 12.07
N MET A 38 21.27 3.15 11.06
CA MET A 38 21.17 3.58 9.66
C MET A 38 19.71 3.76 9.22
N LEU A 39 18.82 2.86 9.62
CA LEU A 39 17.40 2.97 9.28
C LEU A 39 16.71 4.14 9.96
N ILE A 40 17.09 4.47 11.20
CA ILE A 40 16.65 5.69 11.88
C ILE A 40 17.11 6.92 11.08
N ARG A 41 18.37 6.95 10.66
CA ARG A 41 18.88 8.07 9.85
C ARG A 41 18.17 8.18 8.51
N LEU A 42 17.89 7.07 7.84
CA LEU A 42 17.12 7.04 6.60
C LEU A 42 15.67 7.55 6.81
N GLU A 43 15.06 7.28 7.94
CA GLU A 43 13.75 7.83 8.30
C GLU A 43 13.80 9.34 8.53
N GLU A 44 14.82 9.85 9.25
CA GLU A 44 15.04 11.29 9.41
C GLU A 44 15.21 12.02 8.07
N LEU A 45 15.78 11.34 7.09
CA LEU A 45 15.94 11.84 5.72
C LEU A 45 14.68 11.66 4.85
N GLY A 46 13.61 11.04 5.38
CA GLY A 46 12.37 10.79 4.64
C GLY A 46 12.47 9.70 3.57
N LEU A 47 13.44 8.77 3.68
CA LEU A 47 13.76 7.75 2.68
C LEU A 47 13.25 6.35 3.05
N CYS A 48 12.87 6.15 4.31
CA CYS A 48 12.18 4.95 4.78
C CYS A 48 11.37 5.26 6.04
N HIS A 49 10.62 4.28 6.51
CA HIS A 49 9.93 4.29 7.80
C HIS A 49 10.51 3.16 8.65
N HIS A 50 11.16 3.50 9.75
CA HIS A 50 11.77 2.52 10.64
C HIS A 50 10.95 2.31 11.92
N ARG A 51 10.82 1.06 12.33
CA ARG A 51 10.18 0.69 13.61
C ARG A 51 10.98 -0.38 14.33
N ARG A 52 11.17 -0.22 15.62
CA ARG A 52 11.65 -1.30 16.48
C ARG A 52 10.49 -2.27 16.76
N ASN A 53 10.70 -3.54 16.43
CA ASN A 53 9.68 -4.55 16.58
C ASN A 53 9.57 -5.02 18.03
N VAL A 54 8.54 -4.57 18.74
CA VAL A 54 8.20 -5.08 20.07
C VAL A 54 7.49 -6.42 19.90
N ILE A 55 8.16 -7.51 20.26
CA ILE A 55 7.66 -8.87 20.01
C ILE A 55 6.82 -9.34 21.19
N PRO A 56 5.49 -9.52 21.02
CA PRO A 56 4.64 -10.08 22.07
C PRO A 56 5.03 -11.53 22.39
N GLU A 57 4.78 -11.93 23.64
CA GLU A 57 5.04 -13.29 24.08
C GLU A 57 4.32 -14.33 23.21
N GLY A 58 5.00 -15.40 22.86
CA GLY A 58 4.47 -16.48 22.01
C GLY A 58 4.36 -16.14 20.51
N ILE A 59 4.62 -14.91 20.09
CA ILE A 59 4.62 -14.52 18.69
C ILE A 59 6.04 -14.50 18.13
N ARG A 60 6.21 -14.99 16.89
CA ARG A 60 7.51 -14.91 16.21
C ARG A 60 7.77 -13.49 15.69
N PRO A 61 9.03 -13.05 15.60
CA PRO A 61 9.39 -11.70 15.15
C PRO A 61 8.77 -11.28 13.82
N GLN A 62 8.83 -12.09 12.79
CA GLN A 62 8.32 -11.72 11.47
C GLN A 62 6.78 -11.59 11.43
N PRO A 63 5.98 -12.51 12.00
CA PRO A 63 4.55 -12.30 12.19
C PRO A 63 4.21 -11.06 13.04
N SER A 64 4.98 -10.77 14.09
CA SER A 64 4.81 -9.57 14.92
C SER A 64 4.96 -8.29 14.09
N ALA A 65 6.05 -8.17 13.34
CA ALA A 65 6.29 -7.05 12.46
C ALA A 65 5.16 -6.85 11.42
N LEU A 66 4.66 -7.94 10.82
CA LEU A 66 3.55 -7.87 9.86
C LEU A 66 2.23 -7.43 10.51
N ASN A 67 1.98 -7.83 11.76
CA ASN A 67 0.79 -7.37 12.49
C ASN A 67 0.85 -5.86 12.74
N TYR A 68 2.00 -5.32 13.14
CA TYR A 68 2.17 -3.87 13.30
C TYR A 68 2.14 -3.13 11.96
N ALA A 69 2.84 -3.64 10.95
CA ALA A 69 2.86 -3.03 9.63
C ALA A 69 1.47 -2.90 9.00
N GLN A 70 0.56 -3.79 9.33
CA GLN A 70 -0.82 -3.74 8.87
C GLN A 70 -1.56 -2.48 9.33
N ASP A 71 -1.19 -1.95 10.48
CA ASP A 71 -1.84 -0.80 11.12
C ASP A 71 -1.06 0.51 10.86
N GLU A 72 0.09 0.46 10.14
CA GLU A 72 0.85 1.65 9.74
C GLU A 72 0.05 2.49 8.74
N PRO A 73 -0.09 3.81 8.97
CA PRO A 73 -0.80 4.69 8.05
C PRO A 73 -0.25 4.65 6.63
N VAL A 74 1.08 4.65 6.48
CA VAL A 74 1.73 4.60 5.16
C VAL A 74 1.39 3.32 4.41
N VAL A 75 1.29 2.18 5.08
CA VAL A 75 0.88 0.90 4.47
C VAL A 75 -0.60 0.92 4.12
N GLY A 76 -1.43 1.48 5.01
CA GLY A 76 -2.88 1.61 4.78
C GLY A 76 -3.25 2.53 3.60
N LEU A 77 -2.40 3.51 3.30
CA LEU A 77 -2.58 4.49 2.22
C LEU A 77 -1.90 4.06 0.91
N SER A 78 -1.05 3.04 0.93
CA SER A 78 -0.36 2.56 -0.26
C SER A 78 -1.32 1.84 -1.21
N ASP A 79 -1.22 2.11 -2.51
CA ASP A 79 -2.00 1.42 -3.55
C ASP A 79 -1.57 -0.04 -3.70
N TRP A 80 -0.26 -0.25 -3.80
CA TRP A 80 0.35 -1.57 -3.97
C TRP A 80 1.36 -1.82 -2.85
N VAL A 81 1.32 -3.04 -2.31
CA VAL A 81 2.20 -3.46 -1.21
C VAL A 81 2.88 -4.78 -1.55
N MET A 82 4.15 -4.89 -1.20
CA MET A 82 4.92 -6.13 -1.25
C MET A 82 5.69 -6.34 0.04
N VAL A 83 5.78 -7.59 0.51
CA VAL A 83 6.56 -7.95 1.69
C VAL A 83 7.86 -8.60 1.25
N PHE A 84 9.00 -8.03 1.69
CA PHE A 84 10.34 -8.50 1.37
C PHE A 84 11.07 -9.09 2.58
N ASP A 85 11.99 -10.01 2.30
CA ASP A 85 13.10 -10.33 3.21
C ASP A 85 14.34 -9.47 2.83
N ALA A 86 15.26 -9.24 3.77
CA ALA A 86 16.41 -8.34 3.57
C ALA A 86 17.43 -8.87 2.54
N ASP A 87 17.32 -10.12 2.14
CA ASP A 87 18.16 -10.79 1.15
C ASP A 87 17.43 -11.01 -0.20
N GLU A 88 16.32 -10.29 -0.41
CA GLU A 88 15.52 -10.34 -1.63
C GLU A 88 15.62 -9.03 -2.41
N PHE A 89 15.81 -9.12 -3.72
CA PHE A 89 15.90 -8.00 -4.65
C PHE A 89 14.99 -8.23 -5.84
N LEU A 90 14.07 -7.28 -6.10
CA LEU A 90 13.14 -7.39 -7.23
C LEU A 90 13.85 -7.08 -8.55
N SER A 91 13.77 -7.98 -9.51
CA SER A 91 14.32 -7.82 -10.85
C SER A 91 13.20 -7.81 -11.88
N ILE A 92 12.88 -6.62 -12.41
CA ILE A 92 11.81 -6.41 -13.39
C ILE A 92 12.43 -6.42 -14.79
N ARG A 93 11.93 -7.27 -15.68
CA ARG A 93 12.33 -7.37 -17.09
C ARG A 93 11.35 -6.64 -18.00
N HIS A 94 10.10 -6.49 -17.54
CA HIS A 94 9.05 -5.82 -18.30
C HIS A 94 9.36 -4.34 -18.51
N GLY A 95 9.10 -3.85 -19.72
CA GLY A 95 9.25 -2.44 -20.04
C GLY A 95 10.68 -1.93 -19.82
N ASP A 96 10.77 -0.75 -19.23
CA ASP A 96 12.03 -0.12 -18.85
C ASP A 96 12.67 -0.70 -17.59
N GLY A 97 11.99 -1.65 -16.92
CA GLY A 97 12.43 -2.27 -15.67
C GLY A 97 11.95 -1.54 -14.42
N SER A 98 11.07 -0.56 -14.57
CA SER A 98 10.45 0.13 -13.45
C SER A 98 9.23 -0.60 -12.90
N LEU A 99 8.92 -0.30 -11.65
CA LEU A 99 7.72 -0.80 -10.99
C LEU A 99 6.45 -0.30 -11.68
N ASP A 100 6.44 0.98 -12.08
CA ASP A 100 5.31 1.64 -12.73
C ASP A 100 4.94 0.99 -14.08
N ALA A 101 5.94 0.70 -14.91
CA ALA A 101 5.71 0.03 -16.20
C ALA A 101 5.07 -1.35 -16.01
N MET A 102 5.55 -2.11 -15.03
CA MET A 102 5.02 -3.45 -14.73
C MET A 102 3.62 -3.39 -14.12
N ILE A 103 3.37 -2.48 -13.18
CA ILE A 103 2.04 -2.31 -12.56
C ILE A 103 1.04 -1.83 -13.60
N SER A 104 1.39 -0.85 -14.43
CA SER A 104 0.52 -0.35 -15.49
C SER A 104 0.10 -1.45 -16.46
N ALA A 105 1.04 -2.31 -16.86
CA ALA A 105 0.74 -3.47 -17.71
C ALA A 105 -0.18 -4.49 -17.03
N ALA A 106 -0.04 -4.69 -15.72
CA ALA A 106 -0.92 -5.57 -14.95
C ALA A 106 -2.34 -4.98 -14.83
N VAL A 107 -2.44 -3.69 -14.53
CA VAL A 107 -3.71 -2.95 -14.44
C VAL A 107 -4.44 -2.95 -15.76
N ALA A 108 -3.74 -2.76 -16.89
CA ALA A 108 -4.31 -2.84 -18.23
C ALA A 108 -4.96 -4.21 -18.53
N GLN A 109 -4.48 -5.28 -17.88
CA GLN A 109 -5.11 -6.60 -17.94
C GLN A 109 -6.23 -6.79 -16.89
N GLY A 110 -6.59 -5.76 -16.14
CA GLY A 110 -7.56 -5.84 -15.04
C GLY A 110 -7.03 -6.57 -13.80
N ALA A 111 -5.71 -6.72 -13.65
CA ALA A 111 -5.12 -7.42 -12.53
C ALA A 111 -4.86 -6.47 -11.35
N ASN A 112 -4.99 -7.01 -10.14
CA ASN A 112 -4.74 -6.32 -8.88
C ASN A 112 -3.69 -7.04 -8.01
N GLY A 113 -2.84 -7.87 -8.64
CA GLY A 113 -1.70 -8.49 -7.98
C GLY A 113 -0.79 -9.23 -8.95
N ILE A 114 0.49 -9.33 -8.57
CA ILE A 114 1.53 -10.04 -9.30
C ILE A 114 2.24 -10.97 -8.32
N VAL A 115 2.19 -12.28 -8.58
CA VAL A 115 2.85 -13.31 -7.79
C VAL A 115 4.24 -13.53 -8.35
N VAL A 116 5.24 -13.01 -7.66
CA VAL A 116 6.64 -13.04 -8.09
C VAL A 116 7.33 -14.27 -7.52
N THR A 117 7.90 -15.10 -8.40
CA THR A 117 8.61 -16.32 -8.00
C THR A 117 10.07 -16.01 -7.69
N TRP A 118 10.61 -16.63 -6.62
CA TRP A 118 12.03 -16.57 -6.29
C TRP A 118 12.90 -17.11 -7.40
N ARG A 119 14.02 -16.47 -7.58
CA ARG A 119 15.20 -16.95 -8.30
C ARG A 119 16.31 -17.13 -7.28
N ILE A 120 16.68 -18.35 -6.98
CA ILE A 120 17.70 -18.63 -5.96
C ILE A 120 19.08 -18.39 -6.56
N PHE A 121 19.85 -17.51 -5.93
CA PHE A 121 21.22 -17.20 -6.27
C PHE A 121 22.17 -17.84 -5.27
N GLY A 122 23.21 -18.49 -5.79
CA GLY A 122 24.24 -19.12 -5.00
C GLY A 122 25.42 -18.21 -4.72
N SER A 123 26.45 -18.79 -4.10
CA SER A 123 27.69 -18.09 -3.76
C SER A 123 28.60 -17.84 -4.96
N GLY A 124 28.39 -18.55 -6.07
CA GLY A 124 29.35 -18.55 -7.18
C GLY A 124 30.71 -19.12 -6.83
N GLY A 125 30.84 -19.85 -5.72
CA GLY A 125 32.11 -20.33 -5.18
C GLY A 125 32.90 -19.26 -4.40
N VAL A 126 32.33 -18.09 -4.15
CA VAL A 126 32.97 -16.99 -3.41
C VAL A 126 33.08 -17.37 -1.94
N VAL A 127 34.30 -17.39 -1.42
CA VAL A 127 34.61 -17.67 -0.01
C VAL A 127 34.64 -16.37 0.79
N ASP A 128 35.47 -15.42 0.34
CA ASP A 128 35.77 -14.21 1.07
C ASP A 128 34.65 -13.17 0.95
N TRP A 129 34.36 -12.48 2.04
CA TRP A 129 33.47 -11.34 2.06
C TRP A 129 34.10 -10.14 1.30
N SER A 130 33.28 -9.37 0.64
CA SER A 130 33.71 -8.19 -0.10
C SER A 130 32.69 -7.04 0.11
N ARG A 131 33.18 -5.80 0.01
CA ARG A 131 32.36 -4.57 0.09
C ARG A 131 31.53 -4.30 -1.17
N ALA A 132 31.78 -5.04 -2.25
CA ALA A 132 31.02 -4.85 -3.48
C ALA A 132 29.53 -5.19 -3.28
N PRO A 133 28.64 -4.56 -4.07
CA PRO A 133 27.20 -4.85 -4.00
C PRO A 133 26.89 -6.34 -4.20
N VAL A 134 25.92 -6.86 -3.44
CA VAL A 134 25.45 -8.24 -3.53
C VAL A 134 25.01 -8.59 -4.95
N THR A 135 24.31 -7.67 -5.60
CA THR A 135 23.74 -7.86 -6.93
C THR A 135 24.79 -7.83 -8.05
N GLU A 136 26.03 -7.46 -7.74
CA GLU A 136 27.16 -7.53 -8.67
C GLU A 136 28.06 -8.76 -8.42
N GLN A 137 28.17 -9.19 -7.15
CA GLN A 137 29.03 -10.30 -6.78
C GLN A 137 28.44 -11.65 -7.15
N TYR A 138 27.12 -11.83 -6.95
CA TYR A 138 26.49 -13.14 -7.08
C TYR A 138 25.62 -13.18 -8.33
N LEU A 139 26.17 -13.72 -9.42
CA LEU A 139 25.55 -13.76 -10.75
C LEU A 139 25.20 -15.17 -11.21
N LEU A 140 25.32 -16.16 -10.33
CA LEU A 140 24.97 -17.54 -10.63
C LEU A 140 23.72 -17.95 -9.84
N ALA A 141 22.81 -18.63 -10.51
CA ALA A 141 21.50 -18.96 -9.99
C ALA A 141 21.07 -20.40 -10.32
N ALA A 142 20.04 -20.87 -9.62
CA ALA A 142 19.35 -22.10 -9.98
C ALA A 142 18.75 -22.03 -11.39
N PRO A 143 18.59 -23.16 -12.12
CA PRO A 143 17.78 -23.17 -13.33
C PRO A 143 16.34 -22.73 -13.06
N GLN A 144 15.70 -22.05 -14.03
CA GLN A 144 14.28 -21.63 -13.90
C GLN A 144 13.34 -22.81 -13.66
N SER A 145 13.69 -23.99 -14.19
CA SER A 145 12.93 -25.21 -14.00
C SER A 145 13.09 -25.86 -12.62
N TRP A 146 13.98 -25.34 -11.77
CA TRP A 146 14.26 -25.95 -10.47
C TRP A 146 13.17 -25.64 -9.44
N ASN A 147 12.19 -26.55 -9.35
CA ASN A 147 10.95 -26.34 -8.60
C ASN A 147 11.12 -26.24 -7.07
N LYS A 148 12.26 -26.68 -6.50
CA LYS A 148 12.51 -26.56 -5.05
C LYS A 148 12.72 -25.13 -4.61
N GLY A 149 13.14 -24.24 -5.53
CA GLY A 149 13.33 -22.80 -5.29
C GLY A 149 12.10 -21.92 -5.60
N TRP A 150 10.95 -22.45 -5.97
CA TRP A 150 9.78 -21.67 -6.42
C TRP A 150 8.92 -21.07 -5.29
N GLY A 151 9.52 -20.61 -4.20
CA GLY A 151 8.83 -19.73 -3.26
C GLY A 151 8.37 -18.44 -3.93
N VAL A 152 7.37 -17.79 -3.37
CA VAL A 152 6.82 -16.56 -3.96
C VAL A 152 6.72 -15.44 -2.93
N LYS A 153 6.72 -14.22 -3.44
CA LYS A 153 6.20 -13.01 -2.78
C LYS A 153 5.15 -12.39 -3.70
N THR A 154 4.23 -11.64 -3.14
CA THR A 154 3.12 -11.06 -3.92
C THR A 154 3.15 -9.56 -3.80
N LEU A 155 3.25 -8.87 -4.91
CA LEU A 155 2.94 -7.45 -5.07
C LEU A 155 1.46 -7.35 -5.38
N PHE A 156 0.68 -6.61 -4.58
CA PHE A 156 -0.77 -6.60 -4.72
C PHE A 156 -1.39 -5.28 -4.30
N LYS A 157 -2.54 -4.97 -4.89
CA LYS A 157 -3.34 -3.82 -4.49
C LYS A 157 -3.88 -4.07 -3.09
N PHE A 158 -3.42 -3.24 -2.14
CA PHE A 158 -3.72 -3.47 -0.73
C PHE A 158 -4.97 -2.72 -0.29
N ASP A 159 -5.87 -3.44 0.32
CA ASP A 159 -6.99 -2.90 1.08
C ASP A 159 -7.03 -3.61 2.44
N PRO A 160 -6.76 -2.89 3.54
CA PRO A 160 -6.74 -3.49 4.87
C PRO A 160 -8.12 -3.95 5.34
N ASP A 161 -9.23 -3.62 4.69
CA ASP A 161 -10.54 -4.20 5.01
C ASP A 161 -10.70 -5.60 4.44
N HIS A 162 -10.08 -5.88 3.31
CA HIS A 162 -10.15 -7.16 2.63
C HIS A 162 -8.99 -8.10 3.00
N TRP A 163 -7.80 -7.54 3.24
CA TRP A 163 -6.57 -8.30 3.36
C TRP A 163 -5.90 -8.16 4.73
N LYS A 164 -5.16 -9.20 5.10
CA LYS A 164 -4.09 -9.16 6.10
C LYS A 164 -2.76 -9.39 5.40
N LEU A 165 -1.72 -8.66 5.82
CA LEU A 165 -0.37 -8.89 5.33
C LEU A 165 0.09 -10.32 5.66
N GLY A 166 0.87 -10.89 4.79
CA GLY A 166 1.46 -12.21 4.97
C GLY A 166 2.85 -12.29 4.34
N ILE A 167 3.71 -13.16 4.85
CA ILE A 167 5.12 -13.28 4.46
C ILE A 167 5.29 -13.51 2.95
N HIS A 168 4.45 -14.34 2.35
CA HIS A 168 4.57 -14.74 0.95
C HIS A 168 3.43 -14.23 0.09
N ARG A 169 2.25 -14.14 0.65
CA ARG A 169 1.06 -13.59 0.02
C ARG A 169 0.13 -13.00 1.07
N PRO A 170 -0.73 -12.05 0.68
CA PRO A 170 -1.77 -11.57 1.57
C PRO A 170 -2.73 -12.69 1.96
N LYS A 171 -3.37 -12.53 3.09
CA LYS A 171 -4.43 -13.44 3.57
C LYS A 171 -5.76 -12.70 3.47
N MET A 172 -6.66 -13.20 2.65
CA MET A 172 -8.03 -12.69 2.61
C MET A 172 -8.69 -12.86 3.97
N LYS A 173 -9.34 -11.83 4.48
CA LYS A 173 -10.08 -11.90 5.74
C LYS A 173 -11.28 -12.82 5.58
N SER A 174 -11.55 -13.66 6.59
CA SER A 174 -12.54 -14.73 6.52
C SER A 174 -13.94 -14.24 6.17
N LYS A 175 -14.31 -13.02 6.59
CA LYS A 175 -15.63 -12.43 6.28
C LYS A 175 -15.86 -12.22 4.77
N TRP A 176 -14.78 -12.14 3.97
CA TRP A 176 -14.83 -11.88 2.53
C TRP A 176 -14.72 -13.15 1.67
N ILE A 177 -14.21 -14.26 2.23
CA ILE A 177 -13.98 -15.52 1.48
C ILE A 177 -15.27 -16.04 0.83
N LYS A 178 -16.42 -15.81 1.47
CA LYS A 178 -17.74 -16.32 1.06
C LYS A 178 -18.62 -15.25 0.41
N THR A 179 -18.03 -14.18 -0.07
CA THR A 179 -18.71 -13.09 -0.80
C THR A 179 -18.32 -13.10 -2.28
N GLU A 180 -18.71 -12.11 -3.02
CA GLU A 180 -18.29 -11.89 -4.41
C GLU A 180 -16.87 -11.30 -4.51
N PHE A 181 -16.30 -10.84 -3.38
CA PHE A 181 -14.97 -10.22 -3.39
C PHE A 181 -13.87 -11.09 -4.02
N PRO A 182 -13.79 -12.43 -3.80
CA PRO A 182 -12.81 -13.26 -4.49
C PRO A 182 -12.87 -13.20 -6.02
N ASP A 183 -14.01 -12.88 -6.62
CA ASP A 183 -14.18 -12.78 -8.07
C ASP A 183 -13.54 -11.50 -8.62
N SER A 184 -13.46 -10.44 -7.81
CA SER A 184 -12.76 -9.20 -8.15
C SER A 184 -11.23 -9.32 -8.04
N VAL A 185 -10.73 -10.39 -7.44
CA VAL A 185 -9.29 -10.63 -7.29
C VAL A 185 -8.74 -11.31 -8.53
N LYS A 186 -7.93 -10.60 -9.30
CA LYS A 186 -7.21 -11.15 -10.45
C LYS A 186 -5.72 -10.96 -10.25
N TRP A 187 -4.99 -12.06 -10.12
CA TRP A 187 -3.54 -12.05 -9.98
C TRP A 187 -2.85 -12.64 -11.18
N LEU A 188 -1.71 -12.06 -11.54
CA LEU A 188 -0.81 -12.56 -12.58
C LEU A 188 0.41 -13.25 -11.94
N ASN A 189 1.07 -14.12 -12.70
CA ASN A 189 2.38 -14.64 -12.33
C ASN A 189 3.50 -13.72 -12.85
N GLY A 190 4.76 -14.06 -12.56
CA GLY A 190 5.92 -13.32 -13.02
C GLY A 190 6.16 -13.30 -14.55
N SER A 191 5.25 -13.87 -15.34
CA SER A 191 5.23 -13.78 -16.81
C SER A 191 3.98 -13.07 -17.35
N GLY A 192 3.21 -12.39 -16.50
CA GLY A 192 1.99 -11.69 -16.89
C GLY A 192 0.82 -12.62 -17.25
N ARG A 193 0.85 -13.90 -16.87
CA ARG A 193 -0.24 -14.86 -17.06
C ARG A 193 -1.08 -14.99 -15.81
N GLU A 194 -2.36 -15.20 -15.98
CA GLU A 194 -3.29 -15.32 -14.85
C GLU A 194 -2.95 -16.51 -13.94
N MET A 195 -3.02 -16.26 -12.63
CA MET A 195 -2.82 -17.26 -11.60
C MET A 195 -4.06 -18.11 -11.38
N GLU A 196 -3.87 -19.35 -10.96
CA GLU A 196 -4.98 -20.22 -10.56
C GLU A 196 -5.69 -19.66 -9.32
N ASP A 197 -7.02 -19.70 -9.32
CA ASP A 197 -7.90 -19.16 -8.26
C ASP A 197 -7.55 -19.60 -6.84
N TYR A 198 -7.08 -20.83 -6.66
CA TYR A 198 -6.73 -21.32 -5.34
C TYR A 198 -5.62 -20.49 -4.65
N PHE A 199 -4.77 -19.78 -5.42
CA PHE A 199 -3.74 -18.90 -4.87
C PHE A 199 -4.32 -17.72 -4.08
N LYS A 200 -5.53 -17.29 -4.38
CA LYS A 200 -6.25 -16.26 -3.62
C LYS A 200 -6.44 -16.66 -2.15
N PHE A 201 -6.53 -17.96 -1.88
CA PHE A 201 -6.86 -18.50 -0.55
C PHE A 201 -5.68 -19.13 0.17
N ARG A 202 -4.76 -19.78 -0.55
CA ARG A 202 -3.63 -20.51 0.04
C ARG A 202 -2.49 -20.72 -0.96
N GLY A 203 -1.33 -21.10 -0.44
CA GLY A 203 -0.14 -21.36 -1.23
C GLY A 203 0.95 -20.31 -0.95
N TRP A 204 2.20 -20.73 -1.06
CA TRP A 204 3.39 -19.89 -0.91
C TRP A 204 4.48 -20.27 -1.91
N ARG A 205 4.15 -21.15 -2.84
CA ARG A 205 5.06 -21.63 -3.89
C ARG A 205 4.32 -21.74 -5.21
N SER A 206 5.02 -21.42 -6.28
CA SER A 206 4.58 -21.69 -7.65
C SER A 206 4.63 -23.19 -7.95
N ILE A 207 3.95 -23.57 -9.00
CA ILE A 207 4.00 -24.89 -9.65
C ILE A 207 4.29 -24.70 -11.13
N THR A 208 4.49 -25.78 -11.86
CA THR A 208 4.81 -25.76 -13.30
C THR A 208 3.85 -24.89 -14.12
N ARG A 209 2.56 -24.86 -13.77
CA ARG A 209 1.55 -24.05 -14.47
C ARG A 209 1.53 -22.57 -14.06
N THR A 210 2.06 -22.24 -12.88
CA THR A 210 1.98 -20.89 -12.32
C THR A 210 3.31 -20.18 -12.21
N VAL A 211 4.44 -20.89 -12.38
CA VAL A 211 5.77 -20.28 -12.42
C VAL A 211 5.91 -19.38 -13.66
N GLY A 212 6.56 -18.24 -13.48
CA GLY A 212 6.85 -17.31 -14.58
C GLY A 212 7.96 -16.36 -14.20
N TYR A 213 8.76 -15.96 -15.20
CA TYR A 213 9.95 -15.10 -15.01
C TYR A 213 10.11 -14.04 -16.12
N ASP A 214 9.17 -13.99 -17.10
CA ASP A 214 9.35 -13.14 -18.29
C ASP A 214 9.23 -11.65 -17.95
N TRP A 215 8.36 -11.29 -17.01
CA TRP A 215 8.17 -9.92 -16.57
C TRP A 215 9.01 -9.55 -15.36
N VAL A 216 9.10 -10.48 -14.38
CA VAL A 216 9.70 -10.19 -13.09
C VAL A 216 10.13 -11.48 -12.39
N GLN A 217 11.22 -11.38 -11.65
CA GLN A 217 11.68 -12.40 -10.69
C GLN A 217 12.10 -11.73 -9.39
N LEU A 218 12.10 -12.50 -8.30
CA LEU A 218 12.63 -12.05 -7.03
C LEU A 218 13.95 -12.78 -6.74
N ASN A 219 15.05 -12.07 -6.90
CA ASN A 219 16.36 -12.61 -6.64
C ASN A 219 16.56 -12.82 -5.14
N HIS A 220 16.86 -14.03 -4.75
CA HIS A 220 17.01 -14.42 -3.35
C HIS A 220 18.45 -14.82 -3.07
N TYR A 221 19.20 -13.94 -2.40
CA TYR A 221 20.62 -14.09 -2.07
C TYR A 221 20.80 -14.64 -0.66
N ALA A 222 20.25 -15.83 -0.41
CA ALA A 222 20.18 -16.41 0.92
C ALA A 222 21.53 -16.81 1.53
N VAL A 223 22.52 -17.09 0.72
CA VAL A 223 23.83 -17.58 1.18
C VAL A 223 24.94 -16.55 1.05
N LYS A 224 25.05 -15.88 -0.09
CA LYS A 224 26.17 -14.97 -0.41
C LYS A 224 27.52 -15.71 -0.36
N SER A 225 28.59 -15.11 0.19
CA SER A 225 29.87 -15.79 0.40
C SER A 225 29.85 -16.72 1.63
N VAL A 226 30.86 -17.61 1.74
CA VAL A 226 31.06 -18.46 2.93
C VAL A 226 31.20 -17.61 4.19
N ASP A 227 31.93 -16.50 4.11
CA ASP A 227 32.09 -15.54 5.21
C ASP A 227 30.78 -14.90 5.63
N SER A 228 29.99 -14.43 4.66
CA SER A 228 28.66 -13.87 4.93
C SER A 228 27.75 -14.89 5.61
N TYR A 229 27.83 -16.14 5.17
CA TYR A 229 27.07 -17.23 5.77
C TYR A 229 27.53 -17.57 7.19
N ALA A 230 28.83 -17.50 7.46
CA ALA A 230 29.39 -17.70 8.79
C ALA A 230 28.89 -16.65 9.78
N ILE A 231 28.91 -15.35 9.41
CA ILE A 231 28.32 -14.28 10.22
C ILE A 231 26.84 -14.56 10.46
N ARG A 232 26.10 -14.90 9.40
CA ARG A 232 24.66 -15.20 9.49
C ARG A 232 24.35 -16.38 10.40
N LYS A 233 25.18 -17.42 10.37
CA LYS A 233 25.04 -18.58 11.27
C LYS A 233 25.24 -18.18 12.72
N MET A 234 26.23 -17.35 13.02
CA MET A 234 26.54 -16.91 14.38
C MET A 234 25.50 -15.98 14.98
N ARG A 235 25.02 -14.99 14.22
CA ARG A 235 23.96 -14.10 14.70
C ARG A 235 22.64 -14.82 14.95
N GLY A 236 22.47 -16.01 14.36
CA GLY A 236 21.24 -16.79 14.44
C GLY A 236 20.14 -16.33 13.48
N ASN A 237 19.00 -16.98 13.55
CA ASN A 237 17.85 -16.70 12.71
C ASN A 237 16.92 -15.69 13.38
N VAL A 238 16.42 -14.75 12.60
CA VAL A 238 15.45 -13.72 13.03
C VAL A 238 14.23 -14.31 13.74
N ASN A 239 13.79 -15.51 13.38
CA ASN A 239 12.66 -16.19 14.01
C ASN A 239 13.08 -17.19 15.10
N ASN A 240 14.30 -17.09 15.64
CA ASN A 240 14.86 -17.94 16.70
C ASN A 240 14.77 -19.46 16.41
N LYS A 241 14.83 -19.86 15.14
CA LYS A 241 14.92 -21.27 14.77
C LYS A 241 16.36 -21.76 14.99
N LYS A 242 16.53 -22.68 15.92
CA LYS A 242 17.82 -23.34 16.16
C LYS A 242 18.26 -24.09 14.89
N ASP A 243 19.53 -24.08 14.60
CA ASP A 243 20.20 -24.85 13.53
C ASP A 243 19.62 -24.69 12.11
N LYS A 244 18.98 -23.55 11.82
CA LYS A 244 18.49 -23.28 10.45
C LYS A 244 19.65 -23.22 9.45
N TYR A 245 20.77 -22.59 9.83
CA TYR A 245 21.89 -22.34 8.95
C TYR A 245 22.93 -23.46 9.04
N ASN A 246 22.64 -24.60 8.41
CA ASN A 246 23.45 -25.79 8.31
C ASN A 246 23.81 -26.08 6.84
N SER A 247 24.55 -27.19 6.61
CA SER A 247 24.97 -27.63 5.28
C SER A 247 23.79 -28.01 4.37
N ASP A 248 22.68 -28.53 4.90
CA ASP A 248 21.48 -28.86 4.12
C ASP A 248 20.83 -27.59 3.58
N TYR A 249 20.74 -26.54 4.44
CA TYR A 249 20.23 -25.24 4.00
C TYR A 249 21.15 -24.60 2.95
N TRP A 250 22.48 -24.71 3.14
CA TRP A 250 23.46 -24.25 2.17
C TRP A 250 23.27 -24.96 0.83
N SER A 251 23.29 -26.30 0.79
CA SER A 251 23.14 -27.07 -0.45
C SER A 251 21.82 -26.77 -1.19
N LEU A 252 20.76 -26.43 -0.44
CA LEU A 252 19.49 -26.00 -1.03
C LEU A 252 19.56 -24.59 -1.67
N GLN A 253 20.34 -23.69 -1.10
CA GLN A 253 20.37 -22.27 -1.49
C GLN A 253 21.60 -21.91 -2.33
N ASP A 254 22.68 -22.64 -2.26
CA ASP A 254 23.90 -22.39 -3.04
C ASP A 254 23.76 -22.96 -4.46
N ARG A 255 22.99 -22.25 -5.29
CA ARG A 255 22.67 -22.67 -6.67
C ARG A 255 23.40 -21.82 -7.69
N ASN A 256 24.28 -22.47 -8.47
CA ASN A 256 25.27 -21.82 -9.30
C ASN A 256 25.25 -22.33 -10.76
N GLU A 257 24.15 -22.96 -11.18
CA GLU A 257 24.09 -23.70 -12.44
C GLU A 257 23.93 -22.83 -13.68
N VAL A 258 23.34 -21.63 -13.52
CA VAL A 258 23.02 -20.74 -14.64
C VAL A 258 23.45 -19.31 -14.31
N ARG A 259 24.13 -18.65 -15.25
CA ARG A 259 24.42 -17.23 -15.14
C ARG A 259 23.14 -16.43 -15.31
N ASP A 260 22.87 -15.52 -14.40
CA ASP A 260 21.77 -14.56 -14.43
C ASP A 260 22.31 -13.19 -13.97
N ASP A 261 22.58 -12.32 -14.93
CA ASP A 261 23.16 -10.99 -14.70
C ASP A 261 22.12 -9.87 -14.92
N THR A 262 20.84 -10.19 -14.87
CA THR A 262 19.73 -9.24 -15.10
C THR A 262 19.74 -8.06 -14.13
N MET A 263 20.30 -8.23 -12.93
CA MET A 263 20.44 -7.15 -11.95
C MET A 263 21.46 -6.06 -12.37
N LEU A 264 22.40 -6.38 -13.26
CA LEU A 264 23.40 -5.40 -13.71
C LEU A 264 22.79 -4.25 -14.50
N ARG A 265 21.58 -4.44 -15.06
CA ARG A 265 20.83 -3.33 -15.71
C ARG A 265 20.53 -2.17 -14.76
N TYR A 266 20.39 -2.46 -13.45
CA TYR A 266 20.11 -1.44 -12.45
C TYR A 266 21.34 -0.77 -11.87
N LYS A 267 22.54 -1.23 -12.26
CA LYS A 267 23.80 -0.70 -11.73
C LYS A 267 23.88 0.83 -11.80
N PRO A 268 23.59 1.50 -12.94
CA PRO A 268 23.69 2.95 -13.01
C PRO A 268 22.75 3.67 -12.02
N GLN A 269 21.48 3.28 -11.97
CA GLN A 269 20.47 3.91 -11.11
C GLN A 269 20.73 3.58 -9.63
N ARG A 270 21.07 2.33 -9.32
CA ARG A 270 21.40 1.89 -7.97
C ARG A 270 22.64 2.61 -7.44
N ASP A 271 23.71 2.67 -8.22
CA ASP A 271 24.95 3.32 -7.82
C ASP A 271 24.77 4.84 -7.64
N ALA A 272 23.98 5.48 -8.50
CA ALA A 272 23.61 6.88 -8.34
C ALA A 272 22.80 7.08 -7.04
N MET A 273 21.89 6.17 -6.72
CA MET A 273 21.13 6.25 -5.48
C MET A 273 22.02 5.98 -4.25
N ILE A 274 22.92 5.00 -4.30
CA ILE A 274 23.89 4.75 -3.22
C ILE A 274 24.75 6.01 -2.99
N ALA A 275 25.27 6.62 -4.06
CA ALA A 275 26.04 7.84 -3.96
C ALA A 275 25.24 8.96 -3.28
N ARG A 276 23.99 9.16 -3.70
CA ARG A 276 23.08 10.15 -3.12
C ARG A 276 22.80 9.88 -1.62
N LEU A 277 22.57 8.63 -1.24
CA LEU A 277 22.35 8.26 0.16
C LEU A 277 23.58 8.55 1.02
N LEU A 278 24.78 8.27 0.50
CA LEU A 278 26.05 8.46 1.20
C LEU A 278 26.58 9.90 1.14
N GLU A 279 25.91 10.84 0.47
CA GLU A 279 26.15 12.29 0.61
C GLU A 279 25.83 12.77 2.04
N ASP A 280 24.88 12.13 2.73
CA ASP A 280 24.63 12.44 4.14
C ASP A 280 25.79 11.95 5.01
N PRO A 281 26.48 12.86 5.73
CA PRO A 281 27.70 12.50 6.46
C PRO A 281 27.43 11.57 7.66
N VAL A 282 26.22 11.58 8.21
CA VAL A 282 25.86 10.70 9.32
C VAL A 282 25.62 9.28 8.79
N LEU A 283 24.81 9.14 7.75
CA LEU A 283 24.53 7.85 7.12
C LEU A 283 25.80 7.20 6.56
N ASN A 284 26.67 8.00 5.93
CA ASN A 284 27.97 7.57 5.42
C ASN A 284 28.83 6.96 6.55
N ARG A 285 28.99 7.70 7.65
CA ARG A 285 29.74 7.21 8.81
C ARG A 285 29.13 5.93 9.43
N LEU A 286 27.81 5.86 9.54
CA LEU A 286 27.11 4.69 10.09
C LEU A 286 27.30 3.48 9.18
N HIS A 287 27.19 3.65 7.86
CA HIS A 287 27.43 2.58 6.90
C HIS A 287 28.85 2.01 7.00
N HIS A 288 29.87 2.89 6.95
CA HIS A 288 31.25 2.45 7.06
C HIS A 288 31.57 1.84 8.42
N ALA A 289 30.94 2.30 9.50
CA ALA A 289 31.07 1.68 10.82
C ALA A 289 30.46 0.27 10.86
N ALA A 290 29.30 0.05 10.20
CA ALA A 290 28.68 -1.27 10.10
C ALA A 290 29.54 -2.24 9.27
N VAL A 291 30.10 -1.76 8.16
CA VAL A 291 31.06 -2.52 7.34
C VAL A 291 32.29 -2.91 8.17
N ALA A 292 32.90 -1.96 8.89
CA ALA A 292 34.08 -2.24 9.72
C ALA A 292 33.78 -3.23 10.86
N ARG A 293 32.59 -3.17 11.47
CA ARG A 293 32.14 -4.16 12.47
C ARG A 293 32.02 -5.56 11.86
N ALA A 294 31.48 -5.67 10.64
CA ALA A 294 31.36 -6.95 9.96
C ALA A 294 32.76 -7.54 9.64
N GLU A 295 33.70 -6.71 9.16
CA GLU A 295 35.08 -7.09 8.89
C GLU A 295 35.80 -7.57 10.17
N ALA A 296 35.72 -6.78 11.26
CA ALA A 296 36.31 -7.16 12.55
C ALA A 296 35.75 -8.50 13.07
N ARG A 297 34.42 -8.67 12.98
CA ARG A 297 33.76 -9.93 13.37
C ARG A 297 34.22 -11.10 12.50
N LEU A 298 34.46 -10.89 11.21
CA LEU A 298 35.00 -11.91 10.32
C LEU A 298 36.44 -12.29 10.67
N ASP A 299 37.28 -11.32 10.99
CA ASP A 299 38.66 -11.56 11.40
C ASP A 299 38.74 -12.41 12.67
N GLU A 300 37.87 -12.14 13.66
CA GLU A 300 37.72 -12.96 14.85
C GLU A 300 37.26 -14.39 14.48
N LEU A 301 36.21 -14.51 13.63
CA LEU A 301 35.62 -15.77 13.22
C LEU A 301 36.64 -16.69 12.51
N ARG A 302 37.39 -16.13 11.58
CA ARG A 302 38.38 -16.84 10.77
C ARG A 302 39.49 -17.46 11.61
N GLN A 303 39.69 -16.99 12.86
CA GLN A 303 40.65 -17.59 13.80
C GLN A 303 40.07 -18.83 14.52
N THR A 304 38.78 -19.13 14.39
CA THR A 304 38.14 -20.21 15.14
C THR A 304 38.13 -21.53 14.36
N GLU A 305 38.29 -22.63 15.08
CA GLU A 305 38.14 -23.97 14.52
C GLU A 305 36.73 -24.17 13.92
N ALA A 306 35.71 -23.61 14.55
CA ALA A 306 34.32 -23.67 14.10
C ALA A 306 34.14 -23.09 12.69
N TYR A 307 34.85 -22.00 12.36
CA TYR A 307 34.83 -21.42 11.01
C TYR A 307 35.47 -22.37 10.00
N HIS A 308 36.62 -22.97 10.31
CA HIS A 308 37.32 -23.90 9.40
C HIS A 308 36.48 -25.15 9.13
N LEU A 309 35.85 -25.72 10.16
CA LEU A 309 34.93 -26.84 10.04
C LEU A 309 33.71 -26.45 9.16
N LEU A 310 33.10 -25.30 9.43
CA LEU A 310 31.98 -24.80 8.62
C LEU A 310 32.39 -24.64 7.16
N LYS A 311 33.52 -23.99 6.87
CA LYS A 311 34.03 -23.80 5.50
C LYS A 311 34.19 -25.14 4.77
N ALA A 312 34.76 -26.13 5.43
CA ALA A 312 34.91 -27.48 4.86
C ALA A 312 33.56 -28.17 4.61
N ASP A 313 32.61 -28.03 5.52
CA ASP A 313 31.26 -28.57 5.38
C ASP A 313 30.50 -27.93 4.23
N LEU A 314 30.57 -26.60 4.09
CA LEU A 314 29.92 -25.85 3.00
C LEU A 314 30.54 -26.20 1.64
N ALA A 315 31.88 -26.37 1.57
CA ALA A 315 32.55 -26.80 0.35
C ALA A 315 32.08 -28.18 -0.12
N ARG A 316 31.86 -29.12 0.82
CA ARG A 316 31.25 -30.41 0.50
C ARG A 316 29.79 -30.28 0.09
N ALA A 317 29.02 -29.45 0.77
CA ALA A 317 27.61 -29.22 0.49
C ALA A 317 27.37 -28.59 -0.90
N SER A 318 28.30 -27.75 -1.39
CA SER A 318 28.26 -27.18 -2.74
C SER A 318 28.46 -28.20 -3.85
N GLN A 319 29.09 -29.35 -3.55
CA GLN A 319 29.30 -30.41 -4.54
C GLN A 319 28.08 -31.34 -4.71
N VAL A 320 27.04 -31.18 -3.90
CA VAL A 320 25.83 -32.04 -3.98
C VAL A 320 25.08 -31.75 -5.27
N PRO A 321 24.91 -32.72 -6.18
CA PRO A 321 24.21 -32.54 -7.43
C PRO A 321 22.72 -32.16 -7.20
N LEU A 322 22.13 -31.35 -8.10
CA LEU A 322 20.72 -30.93 -8.05
C LEU A 322 19.74 -32.09 -7.82
N SER A 323 20.02 -33.27 -8.43
CA SER A 323 19.17 -34.45 -8.32
C SER A 323 19.14 -35.06 -6.90
N GLN A 324 20.21 -34.85 -6.12
CA GLN A 324 20.36 -35.41 -4.78
C GLN A 324 19.92 -34.44 -3.68
N ILE A 325 19.65 -33.18 -3.99
CA ILE A 325 19.20 -32.20 -2.99
C ILE A 325 17.85 -32.60 -2.46
N VAL A 326 17.80 -32.88 -1.15
CA VAL A 326 16.54 -33.14 -0.45
C VAL A 326 15.95 -31.83 0.05
N ALA A 327 14.93 -31.33 -0.64
CA ALA A 327 14.06 -30.31 -0.05
C ALA A 327 12.90 -31.02 0.65
N LYS A 328 12.45 -30.52 1.81
CA LYS A 328 11.17 -30.98 2.38
C LYS A 328 10.13 -30.83 1.28
N PRO A 329 9.45 -31.91 0.86
CA PRO A 329 8.44 -31.80 -0.17
C PRO A 329 7.44 -30.74 0.27
N PRO A 330 6.90 -29.93 -0.66
CA PRO A 330 5.73 -29.13 -0.33
C PRO A 330 4.70 -30.10 0.21
N VAL A 331 4.10 -29.76 1.36
CA VAL A 331 2.98 -30.54 1.92
C VAL A 331 2.05 -30.82 0.74
N ALA A 332 1.86 -32.12 0.44
CA ALA A 332 1.12 -32.55 -0.73
C ALA A 332 -0.18 -31.74 -0.79
N ARG A 333 -0.46 -31.16 -1.94
CA ARG A 333 -1.72 -30.44 -2.12
C ARG A 333 -2.82 -31.47 -1.95
N ASP A 334 -3.54 -31.34 -0.87
CA ASP A 334 -4.74 -32.11 -0.67
C ASP A 334 -5.78 -31.60 -1.68
N LYS A 335 -5.80 -32.27 -2.83
CA LYS A 335 -6.70 -31.93 -3.93
C LYS A 335 -8.16 -31.97 -3.47
N GLU A 336 -8.49 -32.87 -2.56
CA GLU A 336 -9.84 -33.04 -2.01
C GLU A 336 -10.19 -31.87 -1.09
N LYS A 337 -9.26 -31.41 -0.23
CA LYS A 337 -9.47 -30.22 0.60
C LYS A 337 -9.56 -28.93 -0.21
N ILE A 338 -8.83 -28.84 -1.33
CA ILE A 338 -8.95 -27.69 -2.23
C ILE A 338 -10.28 -27.75 -2.97
N ALA A 339 -10.65 -28.90 -3.51
CA ALA A 339 -11.94 -29.09 -4.17
C ALA A 339 -13.10 -28.88 -3.20
N ALA A 340 -13.00 -29.37 -1.96
CA ALA A 340 -13.98 -29.14 -0.92
C ALA A 340 -14.12 -27.65 -0.57
N LEU A 341 -12.99 -26.93 -0.41
CA LEU A 341 -13.01 -25.49 -0.13
C LEU A 341 -13.64 -24.70 -1.29
N MET A 342 -13.29 -25.04 -2.54
CA MET A 342 -13.87 -24.39 -3.71
C MET A 342 -15.35 -24.74 -3.87
N SER A 343 -15.73 -26.00 -3.65
CA SER A 343 -17.13 -26.43 -3.64
C SER A 343 -17.95 -25.77 -2.54
N ASP A 344 -17.37 -25.58 -1.34
CA ASP A 344 -18.04 -24.89 -0.24
C ASP A 344 -18.19 -23.39 -0.55
N VAL A 345 -17.20 -22.76 -1.16
CA VAL A 345 -17.27 -21.36 -1.64
C VAL A 345 -18.37 -21.23 -2.68
N GLU A 346 -18.41 -22.13 -3.69
CA GLU A 346 -19.46 -22.14 -4.73
C GLU A 346 -20.86 -22.41 -4.20
N LYS A 347 -21.00 -23.37 -3.26
CA LYS A 347 -22.30 -23.65 -2.62
C LYS A 347 -22.80 -22.46 -1.81
N LEU A 348 -21.92 -21.79 -1.08
CA LEU A 348 -22.27 -20.61 -0.28
C LEU A 348 -22.59 -19.41 -1.16
N ARG A 349 -21.89 -19.22 -2.27
CA ARG A 349 -22.26 -18.24 -3.32
C ARG A 349 -23.65 -18.55 -3.90
N GLY A 350 -23.89 -19.81 -4.25
CA GLY A 350 -25.20 -20.24 -4.76
C GLY A 350 -26.33 -20.08 -3.73
N GLN A 351 -26.07 -20.31 -2.45
CA GLN A 351 -27.04 -20.06 -1.38
C GLN A 351 -27.29 -18.56 -1.20
N LYS A 352 -26.23 -17.76 -1.17
CA LYS A 352 -26.32 -16.30 -1.04
C LYS A 352 -27.04 -15.67 -2.23
N GLN A 353 -26.73 -16.09 -3.46
CA GLN A 353 -27.48 -15.67 -4.65
C GLN A 353 -28.97 -16.08 -4.62
N LYS A 354 -29.30 -17.23 -4.03
CA LYS A 354 -30.69 -17.64 -3.81
C LYS A 354 -31.37 -16.82 -2.73
N GLU A 355 -30.65 -16.46 -1.67
CA GLU A 355 -31.15 -15.59 -0.60
C GLU A 355 -31.28 -14.15 -1.11
N GLU A 356 -30.32 -13.64 -1.84
CA GLU A 356 -30.37 -12.32 -2.51
C GLU A 356 -31.48 -12.25 -3.57
N ARG A 357 -31.74 -13.33 -4.32
CA ARG A 357 -32.91 -13.41 -5.21
C ARG A 357 -34.23 -13.45 -4.42
N LYS A 358 -34.25 -14.08 -3.26
CA LYS A 358 -35.43 -14.05 -2.36
C LYS A 358 -35.62 -12.69 -1.70
N GLU A 359 -34.55 -12.00 -1.38
CA GLU A 359 -34.59 -10.62 -0.86
C GLU A 359 -34.87 -9.58 -1.96
N LYS A 360 -34.35 -9.73 -3.17
CA LYS A 360 -34.71 -8.91 -4.32
C LYS A 360 -36.19 -9.01 -4.71
N ASN A 361 -36.85 -10.09 -4.33
CA ASN A 361 -38.31 -10.24 -4.49
C ASN A 361 -39.13 -9.65 -3.31
N LYS A 362 -38.46 -9.21 -2.24
CA LYS A 362 -39.00 -8.28 -1.23
C LYS A 362 -38.41 -6.94 -1.61
N ALA A 363 -39.25 -5.96 -1.96
CA ALA A 363 -38.85 -4.64 -2.46
C ALA A 363 -37.53 -4.12 -1.83
N PRO A 364 -36.56 -3.73 -2.63
CA PRO A 364 -35.23 -3.41 -2.13
C PRO A 364 -35.30 -2.20 -1.20
N LYS A 365 -34.80 -2.34 0.01
CA LYS A 365 -34.35 -1.17 0.77
C LYS A 365 -33.02 -0.75 0.15
N GLU A 366 -33.03 0.30 -0.64
CA GLU A 366 -31.79 0.94 -1.09
C GLU A 366 -30.93 1.28 0.15
N PRO A 367 -29.61 1.02 0.11
CA PRO A 367 -28.75 1.40 1.23
C PRO A 367 -28.80 2.92 1.39
N VAL A 368 -29.25 3.39 2.53
CA VAL A 368 -29.29 4.81 2.87
C VAL A 368 -27.93 5.20 3.43
N PRO A 369 -27.28 6.26 2.95
CA PRO A 369 -26.07 6.80 3.55
C PRO A 369 -26.28 7.08 5.04
N GLU A 370 -25.35 6.66 5.89
CA GLU A 370 -25.42 6.98 7.31
C GLU A 370 -25.12 8.44 7.55
N ALA A 371 -25.90 9.10 8.40
CA ALA A 371 -25.60 10.44 8.85
C ALA A 371 -24.35 10.42 9.74
N LEU A 372 -23.31 11.10 9.33
CA LEU A 372 -22.05 11.20 10.08
C LEU A 372 -21.97 12.45 10.94
N TYR A 373 -22.73 13.49 10.57
CA TYR A 373 -22.80 14.75 11.30
C TYR A 373 -24.16 14.91 11.96
N LEU A 374 -24.18 15.52 13.13
CA LEU A 374 -25.41 15.90 13.80
C LEU A 374 -26.00 17.14 13.14
N GLU A 375 -27.31 17.17 13.01
CA GLU A 375 -28.04 18.35 12.52
C GLU A 375 -28.54 19.18 13.73
N GLY A 376 -28.39 20.49 13.63
CA GLY A 376 -28.90 21.45 14.61
C GLY A 376 -27.83 22.41 15.11
N PRO A 377 -28.21 23.45 15.85
CA PRO A 377 -27.26 24.42 16.38
C PRO A 377 -26.35 23.75 17.41
N LEU A 378 -25.04 23.89 17.19
CA LEU A 378 -24.02 23.45 18.13
C LEU A 378 -24.05 24.33 19.37
N ASP A 379 -24.09 23.72 20.55
CA ASP A 379 -23.82 24.45 21.79
C ASP A 379 -22.32 24.79 21.87
N ALA A 380 -21.98 26.00 21.47
CA ALA A 380 -20.60 26.51 21.43
C ALA A 380 -19.99 26.77 22.81
N ALA A 381 -20.77 26.67 23.89
CA ALA A 381 -20.38 27.18 25.23
C ALA A 381 -19.42 26.27 26.01
N ALA A 382 -19.04 25.08 25.52
CA ALA A 382 -18.16 24.20 26.25
C ALA A 382 -16.77 24.13 25.60
N ASP A 383 -15.80 24.84 26.16
CA ASP A 383 -14.36 24.58 25.99
C ASP A 383 -14.00 23.26 26.69
N LEU A 384 -14.36 22.14 26.07
CA LEU A 384 -13.98 20.82 26.56
C LEU A 384 -12.62 20.45 25.97
N PRO A 385 -11.69 19.92 26.79
CA PRO A 385 -10.47 19.33 26.25
C PRO A 385 -10.87 18.17 25.34
N MET A 386 -10.58 18.29 24.04
CA MET A 386 -10.95 17.29 23.06
C MET A 386 -9.77 16.40 22.72
N GLU A 387 -10.03 15.09 22.72
CA GLU A 387 -9.10 14.13 22.14
C GLU A 387 -9.22 14.19 20.61
N TYR A 388 -8.06 14.28 19.94
CA TYR A 388 -7.96 14.26 18.49
C TYR A 388 -7.40 12.92 18.02
N VAL A 389 -8.10 12.26 17.11
CA VAL A 389 -7.68 10.99 16.52
C VAL A 389 -7.30 11.20 15.06
N ALA A 390 -6.14 10.68 14.65
CA ALA A 390 -5.70 10.74 13.28
C ALA A 390 -6.57 9.84 12.40
N ASN A 391 -7.17 10.44 11.37
CA ASN A 391 -7.90 9.77 10.31
C ASN A 391 -7.29 10.18 8.98
N HIS A 392 -6.54 9.28 8.36
CA HIS A 392 -5.69 9.61 7.21
C HIS A 392 -4.71 10.74 7.57
N THR A 393 -4.71 11.83 6.81
CA THR A 393 -3.85 13.00 7.04
C THR A 393 -4.51 14.06 7.93
N VAL A 394 -5.70 13.79 8.47
CA VAL A 394 -6.50 14.74 9.26
C VAL A 394 -6.67 14.26 10.69
N LYS A 395 -6.52 15.15 11.64
CA LYS A 395 -6.83 14.90 13.05
C LYS A 395 -8.24 15.42 13.36
N LEU A 396 -9.17 14.49 13.61
CA LEU A 396 -10.55 14.80 13.95
C LEU A 396 -10.78 14.74 15.46
N PRO A 397 -11.59 15.66 16.03
CA PRO A 397 -11.95 15.60 17.44
C PRO A 397 -12.99 14.51 17.69
N LEU A 398 -12.93 13.84 18.83
CA LEU A 398 -14.00 13.00 19.34
C LEU A 398 -15.10 13.89 19.97
N ASP A 399 -15.79 14.66 19.14
CA ASP A 399 -16.81 15.62 19.59
C ASP A 399 -18.22 15.11 19.32
N TYR A 400 -18.90 14.66 20.38
CA TYR A 400 -20.27 14.17 20.33
C TYR A 400 -21.34 15.24 20.00
N ARG A 401 -20.95 16.52 19.94
CA ARG A 401 -21.84 17.62 19.53
C ARG A 401 -21.86 17.78 18.01
N VAL A 402 -20.80 17.34 17.33
CA VAL A 402 -20.59 17.44 15.88
C VAL A 402 -20.92 16.16 15.17
N PHE A 403 -20.49 15.04 15.77
CA PHE A 403 -20.51 13.73 15.12
C PHE A 403 -21.53 12.79 15.74
N THR A 404 -22.18 12.00 14.89
CA THR A 404 -23.06 10.92 15.34
C THR A 404 -22.27 9.81 16.05
N ALA A 405 -22.93 8.93 16.79
CA ALA A 405 -22.28 7.80 17.45
C ALA A 405 -21.53 6.89 16.44
N THR A 406 -22.09 6.68 15.25
CA THR A 406 -21.44 5.94 14.16
C THR A 406 -20.16 6.65 13.70
N ALA A 407 -20.20 7.96 13.52
CA ALA A 407 -19.05 8.74 13.13
C ALA A 407 -17.95 8.72 14.20
N LEU A 408 -18.30 8.86 15.48
CA LEU A 408 -17.36 8.78 16.60
C LEU A 408 -16.67 7.41 16.67
N ASP A 409 -17.41 6.32 16.45
CA ASP A 409 -16.82 4.97 16.35
C ASP A 409 -15.86 4.84 15.16
N GLN A 410 -16.22 5.41 14.01
CA GLN A 410 -15.34 5.44 12.84
C GLN A 410 -14.09 6.29 13.09
N ILE A 411 -14.22 7.48 13.71
CA ILE A 411 -13.10 8.36 14.06
C ILE A 411 -12.16 7.64 15.05
N GLY A 412 -12.69 7.09 16.13
CA GLY A 412 -11.91 6.36 17.13
C GLY A 412 -11.15 5.15 16.57
N LYS A 413 -11.65 4.56 15.48
CA LYS A 413 -10.99 3.45 14.76
C LYS A 413 -10.14 3.91 13.56
N SER A 414 -9.95 5.20 13.35
CA SER A 414 -9.25 5.77 12.17
C SER A 414 -9.86 5.32 10.84
N LYS A 415 -11.19 5.29 10.75
CA LYS A 415 -11.96 4.78 9.58
C LYS A 415 -12.98 5.77 9.03
N PHE A 416 -12.96 7.01 9.50
CA PHE A 416 -13.93 8.02 9.09
C PHE A 416 -13.84 8.29 7.59
N GLU A 417 -14.98 8.18 6.87
CA GLU A 417 -15.11 8.33 5.41
C GLU A 417 -13.99 7.67 4.60
N ARG A 418 -13.50 6.55 5.08
CA ARG A 418 -12.25 5.92 4.64
C ARG A 418 -12.18 5.62 3.15
N VAL A 419 -13.27 5.13 2.55
CA VAL A 419 -13.27 4.74 1.13
C VAL A 419 -13.11 5.98 0.26
N LEU A 420 -13.88 7.02 0.55
CA LEU A 420 -13.81 8.29 -0.18
C LEU A 420 -12.46 8.98 0.03
N ALA A 421 -11.98 9.07 1.27
CA ALA A 421 -10.69 9.67 1.58
C ALA A 421 -9.51 9.00 0.86
N ARG A 422 -9.55 7.69 0.68
CA ARG A 422 -8.49 6.97 -0.06
C ARG A 422 -8.53 7.21 -1.56
N LYS A 423 -9.72 7.31 -2.14
CA LYS A 423 -9.88 7.45 -3.59
C LYS A 423 -9.76 8.90 -4.06
N LEU A 424 -10.27 9.83 -3.27
CA LEU A 424 -10.39 11.23 -3.68
C LEU A 424 -9.06 11.87 -4.13
N PRO A 425 -7.91 11.67 -3.44
CA PRO A 425 -6.63 12.19 -3.91
C PRO A 425 -6.13 11.60 -5.24
N GLN A 426 -6.66 10.45 -5.65
CA GLN A 426 -6.25 9.77 -6.88
C GLN A 426 -7.08 10.20 -8.09
N ILE A 427 -8.37 10.48 -7.88
CA ILE A 427 -9.32 10.81 -8.95
C ILE A 427 -9.40 12.32 -9.22
N VAL A 428 -8.98 13.16 -8.28
CA VAL A 428 -8.90 14.61 -8.47
C VAL A 428 -7.77 14.94 -9.46
N PRO A 429 -8.04 15.70 -10.54
CA PRO A 429 -7.05 16.02 -11.56
C PRO A 429 -5.81 16.72 -11.02
N LYS A 430 -4.69 16.59 -11.73
CA LYS A 430 -3.46 17.30 -11.41
C LYS A 430 -3.66 18.81 -11.58
N GLY A 431 -3.18 19.59 -10.61
CA GLY A 431 -3.34 21.05 -10.61
C GLY A 431 -4.76 21.53 -10.32
N ALA A 432 -5.65 20.68 -9.82
CA ALA A 432 -7.05 21.00 -9.60
C ALA A 432 -7.26 22.17 -8.63
N ARG A 433 -8.33 22.92 -8.90
CA ARG A 433 -8.89 23.95 -8.01
C ARG A 433 -10.15 23.37 -7.39
N VAL A 434 -10.09 22.99 -6.13
CA VAL A 434 -11.17 22.30 -5.41
C VAL A 434 -11.93 23.29 -4.55
N LEU A 435 -13.25 23.36 -4.73
CA LEU A 435 -14.15 24.11 -3.86
C LEU A 435 -15.10 23.12 -3.18
N GLU A 436 -15.10 23.10 -1.86
CA GLU A 436 -16.07 22.33 -1.07
C GLU A 436 -17.03 23.27 -0.35
N ILE A 437 -18.33 23.13 -0.64
CA ILE A 437 -19.42 23.94 -0.06
C ILE A 437 -20.14 23.12 1.00
N GLY A 438 -20.16 23.61 2.25
CA GLY A 438 -20.76 22.96 3.42
C GLY A 438 -19.87 21.85 3.98
N CYS A 439 -18.57 22.12 4.12
CA CYS A 439 -17.55 21.12 4.49
C CYS A 439 -17.63 20.62 5.94
N ALA A 440 -18.51 21.18 6.79
CA ALA A 440 -18.63 20.87 8.22
C ALA A 440 -17.27 20.93 8.96
N ALA A 441 -16.76 19.79 9.47
CA ALA A 441 -15.44 19.72 10.10
C ALA A 441 -14.27 19.73 9.09
N GLY A 442 -14.52 19.77 7.78
CA GLY A 442 -13.53 19.92 6.72
C GLY A 442 -12.69 18.69 6.42
N PHE A 443 -13.14 17.49 6.79
CA PHE A 443 -12.34 16.28 6.68
C PHE A 443 -11.80 16.03 5.27
N LEU A 444 -12.69 16.03 4.25
CA LEU A 444 -12.30 15.69 2.88
C LEU A 444 -11.37 16.74 2.27
N GLY A 445 -11.71 18.02 2.40
CA GLY A 445 -10.90 19.09 1.82
C GLY A 445 -9.55 19.28 2.51
N VAL A 446 -9.48 19.16 3.84
CA VAL A 446 -8.20 19.18 4.57
C VAL A 446 -7.36 17.96 4.21
N HIS A 447 -7.98 16.77 4.07
CA HIS A 447 -7.29 15.58 3.62
C HIS A 447 -6.68 15.73 2.22
N LEU A 448 -7.45 16.25 1.27
CA LEU A 448 -6.96 16.55 -0.07
C LEU A 448 -5.79 17.53 -0.04
N ALA A 449 -5.92 18.64 0.69
CA ALA A 449 -4.87 19.65 0.80
C ALA A 449 -3.59 19.10 1.46
N ASN A 450 -3.71 18.14 2.39
CA ASN A 450 -2.56 17.49 3.03
C ASN A 450 -1.93 16.40 2.15
N SER A 451 -2.73 15.75 1.30
CA SER A 451 -2.28 14.64 0.44
C SER A 451 -1.68 15.12 -0.89
N ARG A 452 -2.04 16.33 -1.34
CA ARG A 452 -1.71 16.85 -2.67
C ARG A 452 -1.16 18.27 -2.57
N VAL A 453 0.09 18.47 -2.98
CA VAL A 453 0.76 19.78 -2.97
C VAL A 453 0.55 20.57 -4.26
N ASP A 454 0.03 19.93 -5.29
CA ASP A 454 -0.16 20.50 -6.63
C ASP A 454 -1.54 21.13 -6.83
N ILE A 455 -2.47 20.99 -5.88
CA ILE A 455 -3.85 21.50 -5.96
C ILE A 455 -4.08 22.73 -5.08
N SER A 456 -5.16 23.48 -5.37
CA SER A 456 -5.65 24.54 -4.51
C SER A 456 -7.02 24.17 -3.96
N VAL A 457 -7.24 24.35 -2.66
CA VAL A 457 -8.48 23.95 -1.97
C VAL A 457 -9.08 25.16 -1.27
N ARG A 458 -10.37 25.38 -1.47
CA ARG A 458 -11.20 26.35 -0.73
C ARG A 458 -12.32 25.61 -0.03
N LEU A 459 -12.49 25.88 1.25
CA LEU A 459 -13.54 25.29 2.09
C LEU A 459 -14.52 26.35 2.53
N GLN A 460 -15.80 26.07 2.38
CA GLN A 460 -16.86 26.93 2.88
C GLN A 460 -17.68 26.19 3.95
N GLU A 461 -17.88 26.84 5.07
CA GLU A 461 -18.81 26.47 6.13
C GLU A 461 -19.26 27.76 6.82
N ASP A 462 -20.56 28.05 6.87
CA ASP A 462 -21.09 29.26 7.43
C ASP A 462 -21.72 29.14 8.83
N ASP A 463 -21.93 27.91 9.32
CA ASP A 463 -22.27 27.71 10.72
C ASP A 463 -21.11 28.15 11.61
N PRO A 464 -21.27 29.18 12.49
CA PRO A 464 -20.15 29.73 13.26
C PRO A 464 -19.49 28.70 14.18
N ALA A 465 -20.23 27.73 14.70
CA ALA A 465 -19.72 26.72 15.60
C ALA A 465 -18.96 25.62 14.82
N LEU A 466 -19.47 25.18 13.67
CA LEU A 466 -18.75 24.27 12.77
C LEU A 466 -17.48 24.92 12.21
N ARG A 467 -17.49 26.22 11.92
CA ARG A 467 -16.28 26.96 11.52
C ARG A 467 -15.19 26.93 12.60
N GLN A 468 -15.56 27.04 13.87
CA GLN A 468 -14.57 26.91 14.95
C GLN A 468 -13.98 25.48 14.99
N VAL A 469 -14.83 24.47 14.79
CA VAL A 469 -14.36 23.07 14.69
C VAL A 469 -13.42 22.90 13.50
N LEU A 470 -13.81 23.40 12.31
CA LEU A 470 -12.99 23.39 11.10
C LEU A 470 -11.62 24.05 11.33
N ALA A 471 -11.58 25.23 11.92
CA ALA A 471 -10.33 25.93 12.23
C ALA A 471 -9.42 25.12 13.18
N ARG A 472 -10.01 24.47 14.19
CA ARG A 472 -9.29 23.57 15.10
C ARG A 472 -8.79 22.31 14.39
N VAL A 473 -9.57 21.69 13.51
CA VAL A 473 -9.17 20.54 12.70
C VAL A 473 -8.02 20.91 11.77
N CYS A 474 -8.08 22.06 11.10
CA CYS A 474 -6.97 22.57 10.29
C CYS A 474 -5.69 22.72 11.12
N SER A 475 -5.76 23.41 12.25
CA SER A 475 -4.63 23.62 13.14
C SER A 475 -4.04 22.29 13.66
N ALA A 476 -4.89 21.38 14.17
CA ALA A 476 -4.47 20.07 14.67
C ALA A 476 -3.84 19.20 13.58
N SER A 477 -4.25 19.38 12.32
CA SER A 477 -3.74 18.66 11.16
C SER A 477 -2.56 19.34 10.47
N GLY A 478 -1.99 20.39 11.08
CA GLY A 478 -0.84 21.13 10.56
C GLY A 478 -1.15 21.94 9.29
N ARG A 479 -2.43 22.30 9.05
CA ARG A 479 -2.84 23.09 7.89
C ARG A 479 -3.09 24.54 8.28
N SER A 480 -2.42 25.46 7.59
CA SER A 480 -2.61 26.90 7.71
C SER A 480 -3.14 27.49 6.41
N VAL A 481 -3.91 28.58 6.51
CA VAL A 481 -4.36 29.35 5.36
C VAL A 481 -3.17 29.91 4.60
N ASN A 482 -3.20 29.77 3.26
CA ASN A 482 -2.18 30.26 2.34
C ASN A 482 -2.77 30.37 0.92
N ASP A 483 -1.98 30.72 -0.09
CA ASP A 483 -2.44 30.90 -1.47
C ASP A 483 -3.14 29.68 -2.07
N ARG A 484 -2.83 28.48 -1.56
CA ARG A 484 -3.41 27.21 -2.05
C ARG A 484 -4.47 26.60 -1.14
N PHE A 485 -4.59 27.07 0.10
CA PHE A 485 -5.58 26.57 1.04
C PHE A 485 -6.22 27.73 1.80
N ASP A 486 -7.54 27.85 1.71
CA ASP A 486 -8.28 28.95 2.35
C ASP A 486 -9.65 28.51 2.85
N LEU A 487 -10.13 29.23 3.86
CA LEU A 487 -11.45 29.07 4.46
C LEU A 487 -12.31 30.28 4.05
N LEU A 488 -13.33 30.04 3.22
CA LEU A 488 -14.19 31.12 2.71
C LEU A 488 -15.17 31.58 3.78
N ASP A 489 -15.21 32.88 3.99
CA ASP A 489 -16.23 33.56 4.79
C ASP A 489 -17.37 34.01 3.91
N SER A 490 -18.14 33.07 3.36
CA SER A 490 -19.22 33.31 2.44
C SER A 490 -20.47 32.57 2.92
N PRO A 491 -21.45 33.29 3.54
CA PRO A 491 -22.67 32.65 4.01
C PRO A 491 -23.53 32.18 2.82
N LEU A 492 -24.20 31.05 3.01
CA LEU A 492 -25.19 30.56 2.04
C LEU A 492 -26.55 31.23 2.16
N ASP A 493 -26.92 31.65 3.37
CA ASP A 493 -28.20 32.35 3.59
C ASP A 493 -28.10 33.86 3.23
N PRO A 494 -29.17 34.49 2.77
CA PRO A 494 -30.52 33.94 2.61
C PRO A 494 -30.76 33.16 1.29
N ASP A 495 -29.88 33.24 0.31
CA ASP A 495 -30.01 32.56 -0.99
C ASP A 495 -28.84 31.60 -1.26
N PRO A 496 -28.96 30.32 -0.90
CA PRO A 496 -27.90 29.34 -1.09
C PRO A 496 -27.49 29.12 -2.54
N VAL A 497 -28.40 29.30 -3.50
CA VAL A 497 -28.10 29.12 -4.92
C VAL A 497 -27.24 30.27 -5.43
N ALA A 498 -27.66 31.49 -5.21
CA ALA A 498 -26.90 32.67 -5.63
C ALA A 498 -25.53 32.74 -4.95
N ALA A 499 -25.45 32.41 -3.67
CA ALA A 499 -24.19 32.35 -2.93
C ALA A 499 -23.23 31.29 -3.51
N ALA A 500 -23.71 30.07 -3.79
CA ALA A 500 -22.92 29.03 -4.40
C ALA A 500 -22.43 29.41 -5.80
N VAL A 501 -23.28 29.99 -6.65
CA VAL A 501 -22.90 30.51 -7.99
C VAL A 501 -21.81 31.57 -7.87
N ALA A 502 -21.95 32.52 -6.94
CA ALA A 502 -20.94 33.57 -6.72
C ALA A 502 -19.57 32.98 -6.27
N MET A 503 -19.56 32.01 -5.38
CA MET A 503 -18.33 31.33 -4.95
C MET A 503 -17.67 30.58 -6.11
N VAL A 504 -18.45 29.85 -6.92
CA VAL A 504 -17.93 29.17 -8.10
C VAL A 504 -17.38 30.18 -9.11
N ALA A 505 -18.07 31.28 -9.36
CA ALA A 505 -17.59 32.35 -10.25
C ALA A 505 -16.28 32.99 -9.73
N GLY A 506 -16.20 33.27 -8.45
CA GLY A 506 -15.03 33.92 -7.83
C GLY A 506 -13.79 33.03 -7.77
N PHE A 507 -13.96 31.73 -7.61
CA PHE A 507 -12.84 30.80 -7.51
C PHE A 507 -12.57 30.04 -8.81
N ALA A 508 -13.53 29.85 -9.69
CA ALA A 508 -13.46 29.03 -10.91
C ALA A 508 -12.90 27.62 -10.63
N PRO A 509 -13.55 26.79 -9.80
CA PRO A 509 -13.07 25.48 -9.45
C PRO A 509 -13.11 24.53 -10.64
N THR A 510 -12.09 23.66 -10.76
CA THR A 510 -12.15 22.51 -11.68
C THR A 510 -12.84 21.31 -11.03
N VAL A 511 -12.87 21.28 -9.71
CA VAL A 511 -13.57 20.26 -8.91
C VAL A 511 -14.50 20.96 -7.91
N LEU A 512 -15.78 20.65 -7.97
CA LEU A 512 -16.80 21.18 -7.07
C LEU A 512 -17.35 20.06 -6.19
N MET A 513 -17.26 20.22 -4.88
CA MET A 513 -17.79 19.29 -3.88
C MET A 513 -18.97 19.97 -3.16
N LEU A 514 -20.14 19.37 -3.25
CA LEU A 514 -21.39 19.87 -2.66
C LEU A 514 -21.77 18.95 -1.50
N SER A 515 -21.63 19.45 -0.28
CA SER A 515 -21.81 18.70 0.97
C SER A 515 -22.93 19.29 1.86
N ASP A 516 -23.39 20.50 1.59
CA ASP A 516 -24.38 21.19 2.44
C ASP A 516 -25.80 20.66 2.22
N PRO A 517 -26.51 20.21 3.28
CA PRO A 517 -27.88 19.71 3.18
C PRO A 517 -28.90 20.77 2.72
N ARG A 518 -28.57 22.06 2.84
CA ARG A 518 -29.43 23.16 2.33
C ARG A 518 -29.46 23.18 0.81
N LEU A 519 -28.49 22.60 0.13
CA LEU A 519 -28.46 22.41 -1.32
C LEU A 519 -29.24 21.15 -1.74
N GLY A 520 -30.47 20.98 -1.24
CA GLY A 520 -31.34 19.86 -1.61
C GLY A 520 -31.71 19.81 -3.10
N PRO A 521 -32.45 18.78 -3.56
CA PRO A 521 -32.69 18.48 -4.97
C PRO A 521 -33.18 19.70 -5.79
N ASP A 522 -34.14 20.45 -5.26
CA ASP A 522 -34.70 21.62 -5.97
C ASP A 522 -33.66 22.74 -6.13
N ARG A 523 -32.84 22.97 -5.10
CA ARG A 523 -31.77 23.97 -5.15
C ARG A 523 -30.60 23.52 -6.03
N LEU A 524 -30.27 22.24 -6.04
CA LEU A 524 -29.30 21.68 -6.98
C LEU A 524 -29.78 21.80 -8.42
N ALA A 525 -31.08 21.54 -8.67
CA ALA A 525 -31.67 21.71 -9.99
C ALA A 525 -31.65 23.18 -10.45
N ALA A 526 -31.73 24.12 -9.52
CA ALA A 526 -31.59 25.54 -9.83
C ALA A 526 -30.12 25.99 -9.97
N LEU A 527 -29.20 25.43 -9.17
CA LEU A 527 -27.78 25.80 -9.14
C LEU A 527 -27.01 25.31 -10.38
N LEU A 528 -27.15 24.04 -10.72
CA LEU A 528 -26.29 23.37 -11.72
C LEU A 528 -26.36 24.04 -13.10
N PRO A 529 -27.54 24.47 -13.65
CA PRO A 529 -27.59 25.17 -14.92
C PRO A 529 -27.02 26.61 -14.89
N GLN A 530 -26.79 27.17 -13.70
CA GLN A 530 -26.26 28.53 -13.50
C GLN A 530 -24.74 28.53 -13.23
N LEU A 531 -24.08 27.37 -13.24
CA LEU A 531 -22.63 27.33 -13.04
C LEU A 531 -21.91 28.11 -14.14
N PRO A 532 -20.95 29.00 -13.76
CA PRO A 532 -20.24 29.83 -14.74
C PRO A 532 -19.30 28.96 -15.60
N LEU A 533 -19.01 29.43 -16.81
CA LEU A 533 -18.05 28.79 -17.71
C LEU A 533 -16.63 29.33 -17.46
N PRO A 534 -15.61 28.49 -17.57
CA PRO A 534 -15.70 27.04 -17.78
C PRO A 534 -16.29 26.33 -16.57
N ALA A 535 -17.22 25.41 -16.82
CA ALA A 535 -17.84 24.61 -15.76
C ALA A 535 -16.83 23.66 -15.08
N PRO A 536 -17.06 23.27 -13.82
CA PRO A 536 -16.19 22.30 -13.15
C PRO A 536 -16.05 20.99 -13.95
N GLN A 537 -14.84 20.45 -14.04
CA GLN A 537 -14.60 19.18 -14.71
C GLN A 537 -15.18 17.99 -13.93
N GLN A 538 -15.22 18.11 -12.61
CA GLN A 538 -15.79 17.10 -11.72
C GLN A 538 -16.74 17.75 -10.70
N ILE A 539 -17.85 17.06 -10.44
CA ILE A 539 -18.83 17.45 -9.41
C ILE A 539 -19.04 16.25 -8.49
N PHE A 540 -18.89 16.47 -7.18
CA PHE A 540 -19.13 15.48 -6.14
C PHE A 540 -20.30 15.91 -5.27
N LEU A 541 -21.25 15.02 -5.02
CA LEU A 541 -22.27 15.16 -4.01
C LEU A 541 -21.89 14.28 -2.82
N THR A 542 -21.52 14.88 -1.70
CA THR A 542 -20.87 14.14 -0.59
C THR A 542 -21.47 14.47 0.77
N GLY A 543 -21.05 13.72 1.78
CA GLY A 543 -21.24 14.02 3.18
C GLY A 543 -22.69 14.20 3.62
N ARG A 544 -22.95 15.32 4.31
CA ARG A 544 -24.25 15.67 4.88
C ARG A 544 -25.37 15.72 3.85
N LEU A 545 -25.07 16.14 2.60
CA LEU A 545 -26.03 16.21 1.51
C LEU A 545 -26.62 14.82 1.21
N LEU A 546 -25.78 13.81 1.02
CA LEU A 546 -26.22 12.46 0.69
C LEU A 546 -27.00 11.80 1.82
N SER A 547 -26.59 11.99 3.08
CA SER A 547 -27.28 11.38 4.21
C SER A 547 -28.74 11.86 4.33
N ARG A 548 -29.01 13.07 3.87
CA ARG A 548 -30.36 13.67 3.93
C ARG A 548 -31.19 13.43 2.67
N TRP A 549 -30.60 13.56 1.48
CA TRP A 549 -31.31 13.70 0.22
C TRP A 549 -31.09 12.54 -0.77
N HIS A 550 -30.32 11.53 -0.43
CA HIS A 550 -29.88 10.50 -1.35
C HIS A 550 -31.03 9.84 -2.17
N ARG A 551 -32.24 9.71 -1.59
CA ARG A 551 -33.39 9.13 -2.29
C ARG A 551 -33.99 10.05 -3.35
N ASP A 552 -33.79 11.34 -3.21
CA ASP A 552 -34.42 12.39 -4.03
C ASP A 552 -33.47 12.91 -5.13
N LEU A 553 -32.21 12.38 -5.17
CA LEU A 553 -31.18 12.86 -6.08
C LEU A 553 -31.19 12.20 -7.47
N SER A 554 -32.08 11.26 -7.75
CA SER A 554 -32.20 10.64 -9.08
C SER A 554 -32.46 11.68 -10.19
N GLY A 555 -33.27 12.70 -9.91
CA GLY A 555 -33.50 13.81 -10.81
C GLY A 555 -32.27 14.69 -11.05
N VAL A 556 -31.41 14.83 -10.04
CA VAL A 556 -30.15 15.60 -10.14
C VAL A 556 -29.15 14.87 -11.01
N ALA A 557 -29.06 13.54 -10.92
CA ALA A 557 -28.20 12.74 -11.79
C ALA A 557 -28.62 12.85 -13.26
N ALA A 558 -29.92 12.83 -13.54
CA ALA A 558 -30.45 13.05 -14.89
C ALA A 558 -30.13 14.46 -15.42
N LEU A 559 -30.25 15.48 -14.56
CA LEU A 559 -29.90 16.87 -14.91
C LEU A 559 -28.40 17.02 -15.22
N LEU A 560 -27.53 16.45 -14.40
CA LEU A 560 -26.08 16.45 -14.65
C LEU A 560 -25.75 15.74 -15.97
N GLY A 561 -26.44 14.64 -16.28
CA GLY A 561 -26.34 13.99 -17.59
C GLY A 561 -26.72 14.89 -18.75
N ALA A 562 -27.81 15.68 -18.59
CA ALA A 562 -28.25 16.67 -19.59
C ALA A 562 -27.28 17.85 -19.75
N LEU A 563 -26.47 18.16 -18.72
CA LEU A 563 -25.41 19.17 -18.72
C LEU A 563 -24.06 18.64 -19.20
N GLY A 564 -24.00 17.42 -19.73
CA GLY A 564 -22.77 16.81 -20.27
C GLY A 564 -21.88 16.10 -19.26
N TYR A 565 -22.35 15.84 -18.03
CA TYR A 565 -21.61 15.06 -17.05
C TYR A 565 -22.00 13.60 -17.09
N ARG A 566 -21.02 12.72 -16.91
CA ARG A 566 -21.22 11.26 -16.80
C ARG A 566 -20.94 10.80 -15.38
N PRO A 567 -21.76 9.86 -14.84
CA PRO A 567 -21.49 9.29 -13.52
C PRO A 567 -20.12 8.60 -13.52
N ASP A 568 -19.35 8.85 -12.48
CA ASP A 568 -18.12 8.14 -12.21
C ASP A 568 -18.42 7.03 -11.20
N PHE A 569 -18.35 5.76 -11.67
CA PHE A 569 -18.71 4.58 -10.88
C PHE A 569 -17.58 4.07 -10.00
N ASP A 570 -16.43 4.75 -9.97
CA ASP A 570 -15.29 4.33 -9.15
C ASP A 570 -15.48 4.59 -7.64
N LEU A 571 -16.50 5.35 -7.26
CA LEU A 571 -16.84 5.63 -5.86
C LEU A 571 -18.02 4.78 -5.39
N ASP A 572 -18.02 4.46 -4.09
CA ASP A 572 -19.17 3.87 -3.42
C ASP A 572 -20.32 4.90 -3.41
N PRO A 573 -21.45 4.66 -4.09
CA PRO A 573 -22.56 5.60 -4.19
C PRO A 573 -23.21 5.92 -2.84
N VAL A 574 -22.94 5.14 -1.79
CA VAL A 574 -23.38 5.43 -0.43
C VAL A 574 -22.54 6.55 0.22
N GLN A 575 -21.28 6.73 -0.21
CA GLN A 575 -20.41 7.76 0.37
C GLN A 575 -20.33 9.03 -0.47
N ALA A 576 -20.37 8.90 -1.80
CA ALA A 576 -20.40 10.05 -2.70
C ALA A 576 -20.98 9.66 -4.06
N LEU A 577 -21.69 10.60 -4.70
CA LEU A 577 -21.99 10.54 -6.12
C LEU A 577 -21.00 11.45 -6.83
N ALA A 578 -20.26 10.91 -7.78
CA ALA A 578 -19.27 11.63 -8.57
C ALA A 578 -19.70 11.69 -10.03
N PHE A 579 -19.46 12.84 -10.66
CA PHE A 579 -19.75 13.09 -12.05
C PHE A 579 -18.57 13.81 -12.70
N SER A 580 -18.15 13.33 -13.87
CA SER A 580 -17.09 13.94 -14.67
C SER A 580 -17.65 14.49 -15.97
N ALA A 581 -17.17 15.66 -16.41
CA ALA A 581 -17.52 16.21 -17.72
C ALA A 581 -17.15 15.20 -18.82
N ALA A 582 -18.03 15.03 -19.81
CA ALA A 582 -17.70 14.24 -20.98
C ALA A 582 -16.51 14.89 -21.71
N PRO A 583 -15.53 14.14 -22.22
CA PRO A 583 -14.49 14.71 -23.07
C PRO A 583 -15.15 15.36 -24.29
N ASP A 584 -14.65 16.53 -24.71
CA ASP A 584 -15.08 17.17 -25.95
C ASP A 584 -14.82 16.19 -27.11
N GLU A 585 -15.81 16.02 -28.01
CA GLU A 585 -15.71 15.05 -29.12
C GLU A 585 -14.63 15.43 -30.17
N ASP A 586 -13.94 16.58 -30.01
CA ASP A 586 -12.95 17.09 -30.96
C ASP A 586 -11.49 16.61 -30.73
N ASP A 587 -11.18 15.86 -29.65
CA ASP A 587 -9.81 15.38 -29.36
C ASP A 587 -9.53 13.93 -29.87
N SER A 588 -10.33 13.40 -30.80
CA SER A 588 -10.14 12.05 -31.36
C SER A 588 -9.49 12.01 -32.76
N GLU A 589 -8.91 13.12 -33.26
CA GLU A 589 -8.08 13.14 -34.48
C GLU A 589 -6.81 13.97 -34.24
N GLU A 590 -5.78 13.33 -33.64
CA GLU A 590 -4.35 13.59 -33.95
C GLU A 590 -3.48 12.37 -33.51
#